data_74d50cb8eb1e6b6570bbb6d666dc0271
#
_entry.id   74d50cb8eb1e6b6570bbb6d666dc0271
#
_cell.length_a   1.000
_cell.length_b   1.000
_cell.length_c   1.000
_cell.angle_alpha   90.00
_cell.angle_beta   90.00
_cell.angle_gamma   90.00
#
_symmetry.space_group_name_H-M   'P 1'
#
loop_
_entity.id
_entity.type
_entity.pdbx_description
1 polymer ?
#
loop_
_entity_poly.entity_id
_entity_poly.type
_entity_poly.pdbx_seq_one_letter_code
_entity_poly.pdbx_strand_id
1 'polypeptide(L)' 'MDAETYGRLSDVAHDPSNIPWEMRFQAIRELPGTSYWLARGIEMLSERDPVDALHDSEYLFKLMQIRCNQIL' A
#
# COMPACT_ATOMS: atom_id res chain seq x y z
N MET A 1 2.51 -5.41 -10.82
CA MET A 1 1.53 -4.31 -10.86
C MET A 1 1.87 -3.41 -12.02
N ASP A 2 0.92 -3.09 -12.88
CA ASP A 2 1.17 -2.21 -14.01
C ASP A 2 1.14 -0.73 -13.61
N ALA A 3 1.56 0.15 -14.54
CA ALA A 3 1.66 1.58 -14.26
C ALA A 3 0.31 2.24 -14.00
N GLU A 4 -0.75 1.77 -14.67
CA GLU A 4 -2.09 2.31 -14.47
C GLU A 4 -2.61 1.99 -13.07
N THR A 5 -2.47 0.75 -12.63
CA THR A 5 -2.88 0.33 -11.28
C THR A 5 -2.08 1.07 -10.23
N TYR A 6 -0.76 1.23 -10.43
CA TYR A 6 0.08 1.97 -9.49
C TYR A 6 -0.39 3.43 -9.36
N GLY A 7 -0.72 4.07 -10.49
CA GLY A 7 -1.23 5.44 -10.46
C GLY A 7 -2.53 5.58 -9.69
N ARG A 8 -3.46 4.65 -9.87
CA ARG A 8 -4.72 4.63 -9.12
C ARG A 8 -4.51 4.45 -7.63
N LEU A 9 -3.62 3.53 -7.25
CA LEU A 9 -3.27 3.31 -5.85
C LEU A 9 -2.63 4.54 -5.23
N SER A 10 -1.75 5.21 -5.96
CA SER A 10 -1.11 6.43 -5.50
C SER A 10 -2.12 7.56 -5.29
N ASP A 11 -3.07 7.73 -6.21
CA ASP A 11 -4.12 8.74 -6.09
C ASP A 11 -4.98 8.50 -4.85
N VAL A 12 -5.39 7.26 -4.60
CA VAL A 12 -6.18 6.93 -3.41
C VAL A 12 -5.39 7.18 -2.13
N ALA A 13 -4.11 6.81 -2.12
CA ALA A 13 -3.26 6.91 -0.92
C ALA A 13 -2.89 8.35 -0.58
N HIS A 14 -2.79 9.24 -1.59
CA HIS A 14 -2.32 10.62 -1.41
C HIS A 14 -3.41 11.68 -1.52
N ASP A 15 -4.67 11.27 -1.64
CA ASP A 15 -5.80 12.19 -1.67
C ASP A 15 -5.84 12.98 -0.36
N PRO A 16 -5.81 14.34 -0.40
CA PRO A 16 -5.82 15.16 0.82
C PRO A 16 -7.18 15.28 1.49
N SER A 17 -8.24 14.67 0.95
CA SER A 17 -9.57 14.72 1.56
C SER A 17 -9.59 14.04 2.93
N ASN A 18 -10.55 14.43 3.78
CA ASN A 18 -10.71 13.87 5.13
C ASN A 18 -11.45 12.55 5.13
N ILE A 19 -11.15 11.68 4.19
CA ILE A 19 -11.73 10.34 4.13
C ILE A 19 -11.07 9.46 5.19
N PRO A 20 -11.84 8.74 6.02
CA PRO A 20 -11.26 7.81 6.99
C PRO A 20 -10.35 6.77 6.31
N TRP A 21 -9.29 6.37 7.00
CA TRP A 21 -8.32 5.43 6.44
C TRP A 21 -8.95 4.09 6.05
N GLU A 22 -9.98 3.65 6.77
CA GLU A 22 -10.69 2.40 6.47
C GLU A 22 -11.33 2.45 5.08
N MET A 23 -11.86 3.59 4.68
CA MET A 23 -12.47 3.76 3.36
C MET A 23 -11.41 3.78 2.27
N ARG A 24 -10.26 4.40 2.53
CA ARG A 24 -9.13 4.39 1.59
C ARG A 24 -8.60 2.97 1.40
N PHE A 25 -8.48 2.25 2.49
CA PHE A 25 -8.09 0.86 2.50
C PHE A 25 -9.03 0.02 1.63
N GLN A 26 -10.33 0.17 1.83
CA GLN A 26 -11.33 -0.55 1.08
C GLN A 26 -11.25 -0.23 -0.42
N ALA A 27 -11.09 1.05 -0.76
CA ALA A 27 -10.95 1.48 -2.15
C ALA A 27 -9.74 0.84 -2.83
N ILE A 28 -8.60 0.78 -2.14
CA ILE A 28 -7.39 0.14 -2.67
C ILE A 28 -7.61 -1.36 -2.89
N ARG A 29 -8.24 -2.04 -1.95
CA ARG A 29 -8.52 -3.47 -2.06
C ARG A 29 -9.44 -3.81 -3.23
N GLU A 30 -10.35 -2.92 -3.55
CA GLU A 30 -11.35 -3.15 -4.60
C GLU A 30 -10.92 -2.69 -5.97
N LEU A 31 -9.78 -1.98 -6.09
CA LEU A 31 -9.29 -1.54 -7.39
C LEU A 31 -8.91 -2.74 -8.27
N PRO A 32 -9.40 -2.77 -9.52
CA PRO A 32 -8.96 -3.79 -10.47
C PRO A 32 -7.45 -3.74 -10.65
N GLY A 33 -6.79 -4.88 -10.61
CA GLY A 33 -5.35 -4.96 -10.77
C GLY A 33 -4.56 -4.88 -9.47
N THR A 34 -5.20 -4.61 -8.33
CA THR A 34 -4.53 -4.72 -7.04
C THR A 34 -4.12 -6.17 -6.81
N SER A 35 -2.83 -6.40 -6.56
CA SER A 35 -2.34 -7.76 -6.35
C SER A 35 -2.93 -8.36 -5.08
N TYR A 36 -3.12 -9.68 -5.11
CA TYR A 36 -3.55 -10.43 -3.92
C TYR A 36 -2.61 -10.17 -2.75
N TRP A 37 -1.30 -10.13 -3.03
CA TRP A 37 -0.30 -9.89 -2.00
C TRP A 37 -0.49 -8.54 -1.32
N LEU A 38 -0.73 -7.48 -2.11
CA LEU A 38 -0.93 -6.14 -1.56
C LEU A 38 -2.21 -6.08 -0.72
N ALA A 39 -3.31 -6.62 -1.23
CA ALA A 39 -4.58 -6.65 -0.50
C ALA A 39 -4.42 -7.40 0.83
N ARG A 40 -3.75 -8.54 0.81
CA ARG A 40 -3.51 -9.33 2.01
C ARG A 40 -2.57 -8.62 2.98
N GLY A 41 -1.53 -7.97 2.46
CA GLY A 41 -0.59 -7.21 3.27
C GLY A 41 -1.26 -6.05 4.01
N ILE A 42 -2.11 -5.32 3.32
CA ILE A 42 -2.88 -4.23 3.94
C ILE A 42 -3.77 -4.78 5.05
N GLU A 43 -4.46 -5.88 4.79
CA GLU A 43 -5.33 -6.53 5.78
C GLU A 43 -4.55 -6.94 7.03
N MET A 44 -3.39 -7.54 6.85
CA MET A 44 -2.54 -7.95 7.96
C MET A 44 -2.00 -6.76 8.75
N LEU A 45 -1.57 -5.70 8.06
CA LEU A 45 -1.07 -4.50 8.72
C LEU A 45 -2.17 -3.77 9.49
N SER A 46 -3.42 -3.83 9.02
CA SER A 46 -4.53 -3.18 9.69
C SER A 46 -4.88 -3.82 11.04
N GLU A 47 -4.45 -5.06 11.28
CA GLU A 47 -4.66 -5.77 12.54
C GLU A 47 -3.57 -5.47 13.57
N ARG A 48 -2.51 -4.77 13.17
CA ARG A 48 -1.41 -4.43 14.06
C ARG A 48 -1.62 -3.06 14.67
N ASP A 49 -0.86 -2.76 15.73
CA ASP A 49 -0.77 -1.40 16.27
C ASP A 49 -0.41 -0.41 15.14
N PRO A 50 -1.08 0.74 15.04
CA PRO A 50 -0.83 1.68 13.94
C PRO A 50 0.61 2.13 13.81
N VAL A 51 1.32 2.37 14.91
CA VAL A 51 2.72 2.79 14.88
C VAL A 51 3.61 1.66 14.38
N ASP A 52 3.38 0.44 14.87
CA ASP A 52 4.14 -0.73 14.43
C ASP A 52 3.88 -1.02 12.94
N ALA A 53 2.63 -0.92 12.49
CA ALA A 53 2.29 -1.11 11.09
C ALA A 53 2.99 -0.09 10.20
N LEU A 54 3.06 1.16 10.63
CA LEU A 54 3.76 2.21 9.90
C LEU A 54 5.25 1.90 9.77
N HIS A 55 5.89 1.51 10.87
CA HIS A 55 7.32 1.18 10.87
C HIS A 55 7.61 -0.05 10.00
N ASP A 56 6.80 -1.09 10.11
CA ASP A 56 6.96 -2.30 9.29
C ASP A 56 6.85 -1.99 7.79
N SER A 57 5.87 -1.19 7.42
CA SER A 57 5.66 -0.82 6.01
C SER A 57 6.81 0.06 5.49
N GLU A 58 7.37 0.93 6.33
CA GLU A 58 8.53 1.74 5.96
C GLU A 58 9.76 0.86 5.70
N TYR A 59 10.04 -0.10 6.58
CA TYR A 59 11.13 -1.03 6.39
C TYR A 59 10.95 -1.86 5.12
N LEU A 60 9.75 -2.35 4.90
CA LEU A 60 9.46 -3.13 3.70
C LEU A 60 9.68 -2.31 2.44
N PHE A 61 9.21 -1.08 2.41
CA PHE A 61 9.41 -0.18 1.28
C PHE A 61 10.90 0.06 1.01
N LYS A 62 11.68 0.38 2.04
CA LYS A 62 13.11 0.64 1.89
C LYS A 62 13.86 -0.58 1.37
N LEU A 63 13.54 -1.75 1.91
CA LEU A 63 14.18 -2.99 1.48
C LEU A 63 13.88 -3.29 0.01
N MET A 64 12.63 -3.14 -0.39
CA MET A 64 12.23 -3.37 -1.77
C MET A 64 12.85 -2.34 -2.72
N GLN A 65 13.02 -1.11 -2.27
CA GLN A 65 13.70 -0.08 -3.04
C GLN A 65 15.16 -0.45 -3.30
N ILE A 66 15.86 -0.92 -2.28
CA ILE A 66 17.26 -1.40 -2.41
C ILE A 66 17.31 -2.56 -3.39
N ARG A 67 16.43 -3.54 -3.23
CA ARG A 67 16.36 -4.70 -4.12
C ARG A 67 16.15 -4.28 -5.57
N CYS A 68 15.23 -3.38 -5.80
CA CYS A 68 14.93 -2.88 -7.14
C CYS A 68 16.15 -2.20 -7.76
N ASN A 69 16.83 -1.36 -7.00
CA ASN A 69 18.01 -0.64 -7.47
C ASN A 69 19.21 -1.56 -7.76
N GLN A 70 19.34 -2.64 -7.01
CA GLN A 70 20.43 -3.60 -7.21
C GLN A 70 20.20 -4.55 -8.37
N ILE A 71 18.93 -4.86 -8.66
CA ILE A 71 18.58 -5.82 -9.72
C ILE A 71 18.41 -5.12 -11.07
N LEU A 72 17.86 -3.92 -11.05
CA LEU A 72 17.63 -3.13 -12.25
C LEU A 72 18.81 -2.20 -12.52
#